data_7c70dda02dfc71b1b56cbae40b04ef21
#
_entry.id   7c70dda02dfc71b1b56cbae40b04ef21
#
_cell.length_a   1.000
_cell.length_b   1.000
_cell.length_c   1.000
_cell.angle_alpha   90.00
_cell.angle_beta   90.00
_cell.angle_gamma   90.00
#
_symmetry.space_group_name_H-M   'P 1'
#
loop_
_entity.id
_entity.type
_entity.pdbx_description
1 polymer ?
#
loop_
_entity_poly.entity_id
_entity_poly.type
_entity_poly.pdbx_seq_one_letter_code
_entity_poly.pdbx_strand_id
1 'polypeptide(L)'
;NKTAGEVGKQIVGASTVAMIILVISGVWLHFPRLKQKFSAAITPNFKLKKYALFHNLHTSLGALSAVIYLIICLTGLTWSYRWYSDMEIKLFVSSQNMPQSESKPGPVKDEAKKSAEYKFSDAQRAYEIFKSSGTEYKELSLMLAAGDKINIRYYEPDAPSTAFPEMTSVDVKEGKMAEQKQTSGITAGMVKSANYQLHTGYFFGIAGKILWSAVSLLMVLFIFSGFYMTAKRAFKPKRA
;
A
#
# COMPACT_ATOMS: atom_id res chain seq x y z
N ASN A 1 -23.73 -11.04 12.17
CA ASN A 1 -22.76 -11.94 11.53
C ASN A 1 -21.76 -11.13 10.76
N LYS A 2 -20.46 -11.24 11.10
CA LYS A 2 -19.39 -10.60 10.32
C LYS A 2 -19.39 -11.22 8.93
N THR A 3 -19.31 -10.37 7.91
CA THR A 3 -19.19 -10.86 6.53
C THR A 3 -17.87 -11.58 6.34
N ALA A 4 -17.80 -12.53 5.39
CA ALA A 4 -16.55 -13.26 5.07
C ALA A 4 -15.38 -12.31 4.76
N GLY A 5 -15.67 -11.13 4.17
CA GLY A 5 -14.67 -10.09 3.91
C GLY A 5 -14.08 -9.45 5.17
N GLU A 6 -14.87 -9.27 6.22
CA GLU A 6 -14.37 -8.74 7.51
C GLU A 6 -13.46 -9.75 8.21
N VAL A 7 -13.85 -11.02 8.20
CA VAL A 7 -13.01 -12.10 8.75
C VAL A 7 -11.68 -12.18 7.99
N GLY A 8 -11.74 -12.15 6.66
CA GLY A 8 -10.52 -12.12 5.82
C GLY A 8 -9.59 -10.95 6.15
N LYS A 9 -10.13 -9.72 6.32
CA LYS A 9 -9.33 -8.56 6.73
C LYS A 9 -8.65 -8.74 8.08
N GLN A 10 -9.37 -9.34 9.06
CA GLN A 10 -8.79 -9.61 10.38
C GLN A 10 -7.65 -10.62 10.32
N ILE A 11 -7.81 -11.69 9.54
CA ILE A 11 -6.76 -12.69 9.34
C ILE A 11 -5.52 -12.06 8.68
N VAL A 12 -5.71 -11.30 7.61
CA VAL A 12 -4.61 -10.62 6.92
C VAL A 12 -3.93 -9.61 7.85
N GLY A 13 -4.70 -8.79 8.57
CA GLY A 13 -4.16 -7.82 9.50
C GLY A 13 -3.35 -8.47 10.63
N ALA A 14 -3.87 -9.52 11.25
CA ALA A 14 -3.16 -10.26 12.30
C ALA A 14 -1.87 -10.90 11.77
N SER A 15 -1.92 -11.50 10.57
CA SER A 15 -0.74 -12.07 9.90
C SER A 15 0.30 -11.01 9.60
N THR A 16 -0.12 -9.81 9.20
CA THR A 16 0.77 -8.67 8.93
C THR A 16 1.46 -8.20 10.22
N VAL A 17 0.74 -8.10 11.33
CA VAL A 17 1.32 -7.76 12.64
C VAL A 17 2.33 -8.81 13.08
N ALA A 18 1.99 -10.11 12.96
CA ALA A 18 2.91 -11.19 13.25
C ALA A 18 4.17 -11.10 12.38
N MET A 19 4.05 -10.79 11.10
CA MET A 19 5.16 -10.61 10.19
C MET A 19 6.07 -9.44 10.62
N ILE A 20 5.52 -8.31 11.05
CA ILE A 20 6.30 -7.18 11.57
C ILE A 20 7.13 -7.62 12.77
N ILE A 21 6.53 -8.34 13.72
CA ILE A 21 7.23 -8.87 14.90
C ILE A 21 8.36 -9.81 14.48
N LEU A 22 8.12 -10.71 13.52
CA LEU A 22 9.11 -11.65 13.02
C LEU A 22 10.27 -10.92 12.33
N VAL A 23 10.01 -9.92 11.50
CA VAL A 23 11.06 -9.14 10.82
C VAL A 23 11.90 -8.37 11.82
N ILE A 24 11.27 -7.66 12.77
CA ILE A 24 11.99 -6.90 13.80
C ILE A 24 12.83 -7.83 14.67
N SER A 25 12.26 -8.94 15.14
CA SER A 25 13.00 -9.92 15.95
C SER A 25 14.14 -10.56 15.17
N GLY A 26 13.94 -10.86 13.88
CA GLY A 26 14.98 -11.40 13.01
C GLY A 26 16.16 -10.43 12.83
N VAL A 27 15.86 -9.16 12.57
CA VAL A 27 16.88 -8.10 12.49
C VAL A 27 17.61 -7.94 13.84
N TRP A 28 16.86 -7.94 14.95
CA TRP A 28 17.44 -7.83 16.29
C TRP A 28 18.44 -8.98 16.60
N LEU A 29 18.05 -10.21 16.30
CA LEU A 29 18.92 -11.37 16.47
C LEU A 29 20.16 -11.34 15.56
N HIS A 30 20.04 -10.74 14.37
CA HIS A 30 21.15 -10.61 13.42
C HIS A 30 22.01 -9.35 13.65
N PHE A 31 21.52 -8.40 14.45
CA PHE A 31 22.15 -7.10 14.69
C PHE A 31 23.62 -7.17 15.16
N PRO A 32 24.03 -8.06 16.08
CA PRO A 32 25.44 -8.15 16.48
C PRO A 32 26.37 -8.45 15.30
N ARG A 33 25.93 -9.29 14.37
CA ARG A 33 26.70 -9.63 13.17
C ARG A 33 26.73 -8.47 12.17
N LEU A 34 25.60 -7.76 12.00
CA LEU A 34 25.53 -6.55 11.19
C LEU A 34 26.50 -5.47 11.71
N LYS A 35 26.57 -5.27 13.02
CA LYS A 35 27.46 -4.30 13.65
C LYS A 35 28.94 -4.66 13.47
N GLN A 36 29.28 -5.94 13.55
CA GLN A 36 30.71 -6.37 13.51
C GLN A 36 31.24 -6.47 12.09
N LYS A 37 30.47 -7.03 11.15
CA LYS A 37 30.89 -7.30 9.77
C LYS A 37 29.72 -7.10 8.79
N PHE A 38 29.34 -5.84 8.60
CA PHE A 38 28.16 -5.48 7.80
C PHE A 38 28.14 -6.16 6.42
N SER A 39 29.19 -5.98 5.62
CA SER A 39 29.27 -6.57 4.28
C SER A 39 29.10 -8.10 4.29
N ALA A 40 29.78 -8.80 5.20
CA ALA A 40 29.64 -10.26 5.30
C ALA A 40 28.27 -10.70 5.86
N ALA A 41 27.59 -9.84 6.60
CA ALA A 41 26.28 -10.14 7.17
C ALA A 41 25.16 -10.06 6.13
N ILE A 42 25.28 -9.19 5.13
CA ILE A 42 24.28 -9.01 4.07
C ILE A 42 24.62 -9.77 2.77
N THR A 43 25.82 -10.33 2.64
CA THR A 43 26.24 -11.02 1.43
C THR A 43 25.93 -12.51 1.52
N PRO A 44 25.08 -13.06 0.60
CA PRO A 44 24.81 -14.47 0.54
C PRO A 44 26.06 -15.28 0.16
N ASN A 45 26.32 -16.38 0.87
CA ASN A 45 27.44 -17.29 0.56
C ASN A 45 26.92 -18.64 0.04
N PHE A 46 26.95 -18.80 -1.26
CA PHE A 46 26.47 -20.01 -1.94
C PHE A 46 27.46 -21.20 -1.86
N LYS A 47 28.68 -20.98 -1.35
CA LYS A 47 29.66 -22.07 -1.14
C LYS A 47 29.34 -22.94 0.09
N LEU A 48 28.45 -22.45 0.95
CA LEU A 48 27.98 -23.21 2.11
C LEU A 48 27.05 -24.36 1.68
N LYS A 49 26.93 -25.38 2.52
CA LYS A 49 26.11 -26.56 2.22
C LYS A 49 25.05 -26.81 3.29
N LYS A 50 23.95 -27.43 2.89
CA LYS A 50 22.89 -27.90 3.78
C LYS A 50 22.38 -26.79 4.73
N TYR A 51 22.36 -27.07 6.03
CA TYR A 51 21.87 -26.15 7.06
C TYR A 51 22.56 -24.78 7.05
N ALA A 52 23.89 -24.78 6.90
CA ALA A 52 24.66 -23.53 6.88
C ALA A 52 24.29 -22.62 5.70
N LEU A 53 23.99 -23.21 4.54
CA LEU A 53 23.53 -22.47 3.36
C LEU A 53 22.17 -21.81 3.63
N PHE A 54 21.17 -22.61 4.06
CA PHE A 54 19.83 -22.09 4.35
C PHE A 54 19.84 -21.03 5.44
N HIS A 55 20.63 -21.24 6.50
CA HIS A 55 20.80 -20.25 7.57
C HIS A 55 21.42 -18.94 7.04
N ASN A 56 22.46 -19.03 6.21
CA ASN A 56 23.11 -17.85 5.66
C ASN A 56 22.18 -17.12 4.68
N LEU A 57 21.51 -17.82 3.76
CA LEU A 57 20.56 -17.21 2.84
C LEU A 57 19.41 -16.53 3.59
N HIS A 58 18.84 -17.20 4.59
CA HIS A 58 17.75 -16.65 5.40
C HIS A 58 18.18 -15.36 6.10
N THR A 59 19.35 -15.36 6.75
CA THR A 59 19.81 -14.20 7.53
C THR A 59 20.32 -13.07 6.66
N SER A 60 21.10 -13.35 5.60
CA SER A 60 21.65 -12.31 4.74
C SER A 60 20.60 -11.66 3.86
N LEU A 61 19.79 -12.46 3.16
CA LEU A 61 18.69 -11.92 2.33
C LEU A 61 17.58 -11.32 3.20
N GLY A 62 17.33 -11.90 4.38
CA GLY A 62 16.38 -11.35 5.35
C GLY A 62 16.80 -9.97 5.85
N ALA A 63 18.05 -9.78 6.20
CA ALA A 63 18.57 -8.47 6.59
C ALA A 63 18.49 -7.44 5.45
N LEU A 64 18.80 -7.87 4.23
CA LEU A 64 18.74 -7.01 3.04
C LEU A 64 17.31 -6.58 2.68
N SER A 65 16.35 -7.48 2.82
CA SER A 65 14.94 -7.24 2.45
C SER A 65 14.09 -6.71 3.61
N ALA A 66 14.62 -6.66 4.84
CA ALA A 66 13.86 -6.33 6.05
C ALA A 66 13.14 -4.97 5.97
N VAL A 67 13.84 -3.94 5.45
CA VAL A 67 13.28 -2.59 5.32
C VAL A 67 12.09 -2.60 4.35
N ILE A 68 12.21 -3.31 3.23
CA ILE A 68 11.14 -3.42 2.23
C ILE A 68 9.94 -4.16 2.83
N TYR A 69 10.16 -5.27 3.55
CA TYR A 69 9.07 -5.97 4.24
C TYR A 69 8.37 -5.09 5.27
N LEU A 70 9.12 -4.29 6.04
CA LEU A 70 8.51 -3.35 6.98
C LEU A 70 7.65 -2.30 6.27
N ILE A 71 8.13 -1.75 5.15
CA ILE A 71 7.36 -0.81 4.34
C ILE A 71 6.07 -1.47 3.85
N ILE A 72 6.16 -2.66 3.24
CA ILE A 72 5.00 -3.40 2.74
C ILE A 72 4.01 -3.71 3.88
N CYS A 73 4.50 -4.16 5.02
CA CYS A 73 3.64 -4.49 6.16
C CYS A 73 2.98 -3.25 6.76
N LEU A 74 3.73 -2.19 7.03
CA LEU A 74 3.20 -0.96 7.63
C LEU A 74 2.16 -0.30 6.71
N THR A 75 2.47 -0.17 5.43
CA THR A 75 1.51 0.36 4.46
C THR A 75 0.30 -0.55 4.30
N GLY A 76 0.47 -1.88 4.36
CA GLY A 76 -0.61 -2.87 4.26
C GLY A 76 -1.60 -2.81 5.42
N LEU A 77 -1.19 -2.43 6.63
CA LEU A 77 -2.07 -2.32 7.79
C LEU A 77 -3.20 -1.28 7.60
N THR A 78 -2.98 -0.27 6.74
CA THR A 78 -3.99 0.76 6.47
C THR A 78 -5.29 0.20 5.90
N TRP A 79 -5.21 -0.87 5.12
CA TRP A 79 -6.40 -1.54 4.56
C TRP A 79 -7.05 -2.53 5.52
N SER A 80 -6.28 -3.05 6.48
CA SER A 80 -6.78 -4.03 7.47
C SER A 80 -7.40 -3.35 8.68
N TYR A 81 -6.80 -2.28 9.17
CA TYR A 81 -7.20 -1.62 10.41
C TYR A 81 -7.52 -0.13 10.21
N ARG A 82 -8.78 0.22 10.41
CA ARG A 82 -9.28 1.59 10.27
C ARG A 82 -8.59 2.55 11.25
N TRP A 83 -8.41 2.13 12.51
CA TRP A 83 -7.72 2.94 13.52
C TRP A 83 -6.28 3.31 13.12
N TYR A 84 -5.59 2.40 12.41
CA TYR A 84 -4.24 2.62 11.95
C TYR A 84 -4.22 3.66 10.80
N SER A 85 -5.12 3.53 9.84
CA SER A 85 -5.31 4.53 8.78
C SER A 85 -5.67 5.92 9.34
N ASP A 86 -6.55 5.96 10.35
CA ASP A 86 -6.94 7.22 11.02
C ASP A 86 -5.76 7.85 11.77
N MET A 87 -4.91 7.04 12.38
CA MET A 87 -3.68 7.50 13.04
C MET A 87 -2.70 8.11 12.00
N GLU A 88 -2.46 7.45 10.87
CA GLU A 88 -1.61 7.99 9.81
C GLU A 88 -2.13 9.32 9.27
N ILE A 89 -3.44 9.40 9.01
CA ILE A 89 -4.07 10.64 8.57
C ILE A 89 -3.83 11.76 9.60
N LYS A 90 -3.99 11.48 10.89
CA LYS A 90 -3.72 12.47 11.95
C LYS A 90 -2.27 12.91 12.03
N LEU A 91 -1.33 12.02 11.69
CA LEU A 91 0.11 12.32 11.74
C LEU A 91 0.58 13.16 10.55
N PHE A 92 0.04 12.89 9.36
CA PHE A 92 0.59 13.45 8.11
C PHE A 92 -0.29 14.52 7.48
N VAL A 93 -1.59 14.55 7.75
CA VAL A 93 -2.51 15.51 7.16
C VAL A 93 -2.44 16.84 7.90
N SER A 94 -2.30 17.93 7.15
CA SER A 94 -2.33 19.28 7.69
C SER A 94 -3.66 19.56 8.37
N SER A 95 -3.65 20.29 9.49
CA SER A 95 -4.85 20.58 10.30
C SER A 95 -6.00 21.19 9.50
N GLN A 96 -5.68 21.97 8.45
CA GLN A 96 -6.66 22.57 7.53
C GLN A 96 -7.36 21.55 6.61
N ASN A 97 -6.70 20.42 6.34
CA ASN A 97 -7.15 19.37 5.43
C ASN A 97 -7.64 18.12 6.17
N MET A 98 -7.72 18.18 7.51
CA MET A 98 -8.28 17.08 8.27
C MET A 98 -9.71 16.84 7.80
N PRO A 99 -10.08 15.59 7.48
CA PRO A 99 -11.46 15.24 7.22
C PRO A 99 -12.26 15.72 8.43
N GLN A 100 -13.16 16.66 8.21
CA GLN A 100 -14.14 16.98 9.25
C GLN A 100 -14.78 15.63 9.60
N SER A 101 -14.78 15.33 10.90
CA SER A 101 -15.35 14.09 11.42
C SER A 101 -16.69 13.88 10.72
N GLU A 102 -16.69 13.08 9.66
CA GLU A 102 -17.93 12.56 9.12
C GLU A 102 -18.55 11.84 10.30
N SER A 103 -19.60 12.47 10.87
CA SER A 103 -20.54 11.79 11.73
C SER A 103 -20.66 10.37 11.21
N LYS A 104 -20.35 9.36 12.06
CA LYS A 104 -20.42 7.92 11.77
C LYS A 104 -21.37 7.72 10.60
N PRO A 105 -20.97 7.05 9.50
CA PRO A 105 -21.94 6.71 8.49
C PRO A 105 -23.07 6.03 9.25
N GLY A 106 -24.19 6.73 9.40
CA GLY A 106 -25.42 6.11 9.88
C GLY A 106 -25.57 4.84 9.06
N PRO A 107 -26.22 3.80 9.54
CA PRO A 107 -26.43 2.59 8.76
C PRO A 107 -26.83 3.07 7.38
N VAL A 108 -25.98 2.76 6.39
CA VAL A 108 -26.25 3.09 5.00
C VAL A 108 -27.62 2.45 4.77
N LYS A 109 -28.64 3.27 4.80
CA LYS A 109 -29.99 2.81 4.45
C LYS A 109 -29.81 2.29 3.04
N ASP A 110 -30.16 1.04 2.83
CA ASP A 110 -30.11 0.33 1.54
C ASP A 110 -30.92 1.03 0.42
N GLU A 111 -31.42 2.21 0.68
CA GLU A 111 -32.16 3.06 -0.29
C GLU A 111 -31.26 3.68 -1.38
N ALA A 112 -29.94 3.70 -1.21
CA ALA A 112 -29.03 4.26 -2.22
C ALA A 112 -28.52 3.23 -3.27
N LYS A 113 -28.99 2.01 -3.23
CA LYS A 113 -28.83 1.03 -4.32
C LYS A 113 -30.00 1.03 -5.32
N LYS A 114 -30.69 2.11 -5.49
CA LYS A 114 -31.24 2.38 -6.81
C LYS A 114 -30.04 2.54 -7.72
N SER A 115 -29.79 1.52 -8.54
CA SER A 115 -28.86 1.58 -9.66
C SER A 115 -29.12 2.90 -10.39
N ALA A 116 -28.32 3.93 -10.06
CA ALA A 116 -28.23 5.09 -10.90
C ALA A 116 -27.74 4.50 -12.22
N GLU A 117 -28.62 4.47 -13.20
CA GLU A 117 -28.31 4.00 -14.54
C GLU A 117 -27.29 5.00 -15.10
N TYR A 118 -26.00 4.63 -14.96
CA TYR A 118 -24.91 5.46 -15.44
C TYR A 118 -25.03 5.52 -16.96
N LYS A 119 -25.51 6.64 -17.46
CA LYS A 119 -25.57 6.85 -18.89
C LYS A 119 -24.16 7.13 -19.39
N PHE A 120 -23.70 6.35 -20.32
CA PHE A 120 -22.41 6.59 -21.00
C PHE A 120 -22.36 8.01 -21.60
N SER A 121 -23.51 8.56 -22.01
CA SER A 121 -23.66 9.94 -22.44
C SER A 121 -23.22 10.98 -21.42
N ASP A 122 -23.43 10.72 -20.13
CA ASP A 122 -23.07 11.66 -19.06
C ASP A 122 -21.55 11.65 -18.82
N ALA A 123 -20.93 10.47 -18.90
CA ALA A 123 -19.47 10.34 -18.86
C ALA A 123 -18.80 11.04 -20.06
N GLN A 124 -19.37 10.85 -21.26
CA GLN A 124 -18.87 11.51 -22.46
C GLN A 124 -19.01 13.02 -22.38
N ARG A 125 -20.15 13.52 -21.92
CA ARG A 125 -20.37 14.94 -21.71
C ARG A 125 -19.43 15.53 -20.67
N ALA A 126 -19.19 14.86 -19.54
CA ALA A 126 -18.23 15.29 -18.54
C ALA A 126 -16.80 15.36 -19.11
N TYR A 127 -16.43 14.40 -19.94
CA TYR A 127 -15.14 14.40 -20.63
C TYR A 127 -15.00 15.58 -21.60
N GLU A 128 -16.04 15.87 -22.38
CA GLU A 128 -16.04 17.01 -23.32
C GLU A 128 -15.92 18.35 -22.59
N ILE A 129 -16.64 18.52 -21.48
CA ILE A 129 -16.54 19.71 -20.64
C ILE A 129 -15.11 19.85 -20.07
N PHE A 130 -14.54 18.77 -19.57
CA PHE A 130 -13.17 18.77 -19.07
C PHE A 130 -12.15 19.10 -20.18
N LYS A 131 -12.33 18.50 -21.35
CA LYS A 131 -11.46 18.77 -22.51
C LYS A 131 -11.55 20.24 -22.99
N SER A 132 -12.73 20.83 -22.92
CA SER A 132 -12.94 22.25 -23.31
C SER A 132 -12.27 23.25 -22.35
N SER A 133 -11.90 22.81 -21.13
CA SER A 133 -11.14 23.65 -20.20
C SER A 133 -9.69 23.87 -20.62
N GLY A 134 -9.19 23.16 -21.63
CA GLY A 134 -7.81 23.26 -22.10
C GLY A 134 -6.78 22.62 -21.16
N THR A 135 -7.22 21.88 -20.15
CA THR A 135 -6.33 21.19 -19.22
C THR A 135 -5.63 20.02 -19.93
N GLU A 136 -4.31 20.12 -20.05
CA GLU A 136 -3.51 19.02 -20.58
C GLU A 136 -3.33 17.91 -19.52
N TYR A 137 -3.34 16.65 -19.94
CA TYR A 137 -3.20 15.51 -19.03
C TYR A 137 -2.48 14.35 -19.71
N LYS A 138 -1.77 13.57 -18.89
CA LYS A 138 -1.12 12.33 -19.30
C LYS A 138 -2.05 11.12 -19.18
N GLU A 139 -2.80 11.09 -18.11
CA GLU A 139 -3.75 10.02 -17.77
C GLU A 139 -4.98 10.63 -17.11
N LEU A 140 -6.14 10.13 -17.47
CA LEU A 140 -7.42 10.60 -16.96
C LEU A 140 -8.32 9.43 -16.59
N SER A 141 -9.00 9.54 -15.46
CA SER A 141 -9.98 8.57 -14.98
C SER A 141 -11.27 9.28 -14.58
N LEU A 142 -12.38 8.85 -15.15
CA LEU A 142 -13.71 9.31 -14.75
C LEU A 142 -14.23 8.42 -13.62
N MET A 143 -14.56 9.02 -12.49
CA MET A 143 -15.14 8.33 -11.35
C MET A 143 -16.63 8.60 -11.32
N LEU A 144 -17.40 7.64 -11.80
CA LEU A 144 -18.86 7.72 -11.83
C LEU A 144 -19.37 7.61 -10.38
N ALA A 145 -19.98 8.66 -9.89
CA ALA A 145 -20.66 8.71 -8.60
C ALA A 145 -22.17 8.80 -8.81
N ALA A 146 -22.95 8.36 -7.84
CA ALA A 146 -24.39 8.55 -7.88
C ALA A 146 -24.70 10.05 -7.82
N GLY A 147 -25.38 10.56 -8.85
CA GLY A 147 -25.78 11.97 -8.96
C GLY A 147 -25.29 12.62 -10.25
N ASP A 148 -25.54 13.91 -10.36
CA ASP A 148 -25.26 14.70 -11.57
C ASP A 148 -23.79 15.16 -11.67
N LYS A 149 -22.97 14.87 -10.64
CA LYS A 149 -21.56 15.26 -10.58
C LYS A 149 -20.66 14.06 -10.87
N ILE A 150 -19.79 14.21 -11.84
CA ILE A 150 -18.77 13.21 -12.20
C ILE A 150 -17.42 13.74 -11.71
N ASN A 151 -16.76 12.96 -10.88
CA ASN A 151 -15.40 13.28 -10.42
C ASN A 151 -14.39 12.83 -11.46
N ILE A 152 -13.48 13.72 -11.81
CA ILE A 152 -12.39 13.48 -12.74
C ILE A 152 -11.09 13.49 -11.97
N ARG A 153 -10.33 12.42 -12.14
CA ARG A 153 -8.96 12.29 -11.65
C ARG A 153 -8.04 12.34 -12.85
N TYR A 154 -7.03 13.18 -12.82
CA TYR A 154 -6.06 13.28 -13.90
C TYR A 154 -4.64 13.53 -13.38
N TYR A 155 -3.65 13.27 -14.22
CA TYR A 155 -2.25 13.60 -13.98
C TYR A 155 -1.82 14.62 -15.02
N GLU A 156 -1.06 15.62 -14.61
CA GLU A 156 -0.43 16.57 -15.51
C GLU A 156 0.57 15.87 -16.45
N PRO A 157 0.83 16.41 -17.68
CA PRO A 157 1.70 15.77 -18.67
C PRO A 157 3.08 15.43 -18.14
N ASP A 158 3.69 16.36 -17.38
CA ASP A 158 5.04 16.23 -16.83
C ASP A 158 5.06 15.65 -15.40
N ALA A 159 3.91 15.19 -14.90
CA ALA A 159 3.82 14.65 -13.56
C ALA A 159 4.73 13.42 -13.40
N PRO A 160 5.62 13.42 -12.40
CA PRO A 160 6.44 12.25 -12.10
C PRO A 160 5.56 11.06 -11.70
N SER A 161 6.08 9.84 -11.81
CA SER A 161 5.35 8.62 -11.42
C SER A 161 4.91 8.61 -9.94
N THR A 162 5.54 9.44 -9.13
CA THR A 162 5.24 9.66 -7.70
C THR A 162 4.22 10.76 -7.45
N ALA A 163 3.80 11.47 -8.51
CA ALA A 163 2.82 12.55 -8.35
C ALA A 163 1.47 12.01 -7.87
N PHE A 164 0.78 12.88 -7.15
CA PHE A 164 -0.60 12.62 -6.79
C PHE A 164 -1.51 13.10 -7.93
N PRO A 165 -2.62 12.39 -8.19
CA PRO A 165 -3.57 12.85 -9.19
C PRO A 165 -4.27 14.11 -8.71
N GLU A 166 -4.47 15.03 -9.63
CA GLU A 166 -5.36 16.15 -9.46
C GLU A 166 -6.81 15.67 -9.53
N MET A 167 -7.70 16.33 -8.82
CA MET A 167 -9.13 15.96 -8.77
C MET A 167 -10.00 17.19 -9.01
N THR A 168 -10.91 17.09 -9.95
CA THR A 168 -11.97 18.06 -10.18
C THR A 168 -13.31 17.36 -10.30
N SER A 169 -14.41 18.07 -10.25
CA SER A 169 -15.73 17.52 -10.51
C SER A 169 -16.44 18.35 -11.57
N VAL A 170 -17.19 17.66 -12.43
CA VAL A 170 -18.03 18.26 -13.46
C VAL A 170 -19.48 18.01 -13.12
N ASP A 171 -20.27 19.06 -13.04
CA ASP A 171 -21.72 18.97 -13.02
C ASP A 171 -22.22 18.84 -14.45
N VAL A 172 -22.74 17.66 -14.80
CA VAL A 172 -23.15 17.34 -16.16
C VAL A 172 -24.43 18.07 -16.56
N LYS A 173 -25.29 18.43 -15.59
CA LYS A 173 -26.53 19.17 -15.86
C LYS A 173 -26.23 20.63 -16.11
N GLU A 174 -25.45 21.27 -15.25
CA GLU A 174 -25.10 22.68 -15.38
C GLU A 174 -24.01 22.93 -16.44
N GLY A 175 -23.29 21.89 -16.84
CA GLY A 175 -22.20 22.02 -17.81
C GLY A 175 -21.00 22.79 -17.26
N LYS A 176 -20.81 22.79 -15.94
CA LYS A 176 -19.76 23.55 -15.26
C LYS A 176 -18.75 22.63 -14.57
N MET A 177 -17.49 22.98 -14.65
CA MET A 177 -16.49 22.41 -13.77
C MET A 177 -16.53 23.10 -12.41
N ALA A 178 -16.38 22.32 -11.34
CA ALA A 178 -16.15 22.89 -10.03
C ALA A 178 -14.79 23.60 -10.02
N GLU A 179 -14.74 24.79 -9.40
CA GLU A 179 -13.48 25.45 -9.16
C GLU A 179 -12.53 24.52 -8.42
N GLN A 180 -11.36 24.32 -8.97
CA GLN A 180 -10.31 23.51 -8.37
C GLN A 180 -9.85 24.21 -7.08
N LYS A 181 -10.33 23.72 -5.94
CA LYS A 181 -9.86 24.22 -4.66
C LYS A 181 -8.40 23.82 -4.51
N GLN A 182 -7.49 24.73 -4.74
CA GLN A 182 -6.07 24.51 -4.45
C GLN A 182 -5.95 24.11 -2.98
N THR A 183 -5.70 22.84 -2.73
CA THR A 183 -5.57 22.30 -1.38
C THR A 183 -4.12 22.51 -0.96
N SER A 184 -3.88 23.50 -0.11
CA SER A 184 -2.55 23.69 0.46
C SER A 184 -2.24 22.62 1.50
N GLY A 185 -1.10 21.93 1.35
CA GLY A 185 -0.62 20.92 2.29
C GLY A 185 -1.12 19.50 1.99
N ILE A 186 -0.71 18.57 2.85
CA ILE A 186 -0.96 17.15 2.67
C ILE A 186 -2.43 16.81 2.97
N THR A 187 -3.09 16.10 2.08
CA THR A 187 -4.46 15.62 2.23
C THR A 187 -4.52 14.13 2.60
N ALA A 188 -5.67 13.69 3.11
CA ALA A 188 -5.90 12.26 3.36
C ALA A 188 -5.84 11.40 2.08
N GLY A 189 -6.21 11.97 0.94
CA GLY A 189 -6.08 11.33 -0.38
C GLY A 189 -4.63 11.10 -0.76
N MET A 190 -3.76 12.08 -0.53
CA MET A 190 -2.32 11.96 -0.77
C MET A 190 -1.69 10.89 0.11
N VAL A 191 -2.03 10.83 1.41
CA VAL A 191 -1.53 9.79 2.32
C VAL A 191 -1.93 8.40 1.83
N LYS A 192 -3.20 8.20 1.45
CA LYS A 192 -3.68 6.91 0.91
C LYS A 192 -2.98 6.53 -0.40
N SER A 193 -2.78 7.50 -1.28
CA SER A 193 -2.07 7.27 -2.56
C SER A 193 -0.60 6.92 -2.33
N ALA A 194 0.09 7.62 -1.42
CA ALA A 194 1.47 7.31 -1.04
C ALA A 194 1.60 5.90 -0.47
N ASN A 195 0.68 5.50 0.42
CA ASN A 195 0.65 4.13 0.96
C ASN A 195 0.51 3.07 -0.16
N TYR A 196 -0.39 3.30 -1.11
CA TYR A 196 -0.53 2.41 -2.25
C TYR A 196 0.74 2.32 -3.09
N GLN A 197 1.34 3.46 -3.41
CA GLN A 197 2.56 3.52 -4.22
C GLN A 197 3.76 2.85 -3.52
N LEU A 198 3.92 3.07 -2.22
CA LEU A 198 4.95 2.43 -1.40
C LEU A 198 4.70 0.92 -1.25
N HIS A 199 3.46 0.52 -1.03
CA HIS A 199 3.08 -0.89 -0.88
C HIS A 199 3.37 -1.72 -2.13
N THR A 200 3.12 -1.13 -3.29
CA THR A 200 3.29 -1.79 -4.59
C THR A 200 4.68 -1.58 -5.22
N GLY A 201 5.53 -0.76 -4.61
CA GLY A 201 6.82 -0.35 -5.17
C GLY A 201 6.69 0.63 -6.34
N TYR A 202 5.47 1.08 -6.67
CA TYR A 202 5.23 2.01 -7.78
C TYR A 202 5.94 3.34 -7.58
N PHE A 203 6.13 3.76 -6.32
CA PHE A 203 6.82 4.98 -5.94
C PHE A 203 8.21 5.11 -6.60
N PHE A 204 8.92 4.01 -6.76
CA PHE A 204 10.24 3.95 -7.38
C PHE A 204 10.19 3.56 -8.87
N GLY A 205 9.03 3.69 -9.52
CA GLY A 205 8.83 3.35 -10.92
C GLY A 205 9.02 1.86 -11.20
N ILE A 206 9.53 1.54 -12.40
CA ILE A 206 9.68 0.14 -12.83
C ILE A 206 10.72 -0.62 -12.01
N ALA A 207 11.81 0.05 -11.63
CA ALA A 207 12.86 -0.55 -10.79
C ALA A 207 12.30 -0.95 -9.41
N GLY A 208 11.45 -0.12 -8.80
CA GLY A 208 10.77 -0.44 -7.57
C GLY A 208 9.85 -1.65 -7.71
N LYS A 209 9.04 -1.70 -8.75
CA LYS A 209 8.15 -2.85 -9.00
C LYS A 209 8.93 -4.17 -9.12
N ILE A 210 10.05 -4.16 -9.86
CA ILE A 210 10.92 -5.34 -10.01
C ILE A 210 11.49 -5.74 -8.65
N LEU A 211 12.02 -4.77 -7.89
CA LEU A 211 12.61 -5.03 -6.57
C LEU A 211 11.57 -5.56 -5.58
N TRP A 212 10.38 -4.94 -5.50
CA TRP A 212 9.28 -5.41 -4.63
C TRP A 212 8.83 -6.82 -5.01
N SER A 213 8.70 -7.10 -6.31
CA SER A 213 8.35 -8.45 -6.78
C SER A 213 9.39 -9.48 -6.41
N ALA A 214 10.69 -9.17 -6.59
CA ALA A 214 11.77 -10.05 -6.19
C ALA A 214 11.77 -10.33 -4.69
N VAL A 215 11.61 -9.28 -3.86
CA VAL A 215 11.51 -9.41 -2.41
C VAL A 215 10.29 -10.23 -2.01
N SER A 216 9.14 -10.03 -2.65
CA SER A 216 7.95 -10.84 -2.39
C SER A 216 8.17 -12.33 -2.69
N LEU A 217 8.90 -12.67 -3.75
CA LEU A 217 9.28 -14.03 -4.06
C LEU A 217 10.22 -14.65 -3.00
N LEU A 218 11.10 -13.85 -2.38
CA LEU A 218 11.96 -14.33 -1.30
C LEU A 218 11.17 -14.83 -0.08
N MET A 219 9.89 -14.43 0.08
CA MET A 219 9.03 -14.93 1.15
C MET A 219 8.92 -16.46 1.13
N VAL A 220 8.82 -17.04 -0.06
CA VAL A 220 8.78 -18.51 -0.23
C VAL A 220 10.05 -19.14 0.33
N LEU A 221 11.22 -18.56 0.00
CA LEU A 221 12.50 -19.03 0.54
C LEU A 221 12.55 -18.91 2.06
N PHE A 222 12.04 -17.84 2.65
CA PHE A 222 12.05 -17.64 4.10
C PHE A 222 11.13 -18.61 4.82
N ILE A 223 9.95 -18.92 4.27
CA ILE A 223 9.06 -19.94 4.81
C ILE A 223 9.77 -21.30 4.85
N PHE A 224 10.31 -21.75 3.70
CA PHE A 224 10.97 -23.05 3.63
C PHE A 224 12.24 -23.13 4.50
N SER A 225 13.08 -22.11 4.44
CA SER A 225 14.32 -22.10 5.23
C SER A 225 14.05 -22.00 6.72
N GLY A 226 13.07 -21.19 7.14
CA GLY A 226 12.64 -21.08 8.52
C GLY A 226 12.12 -22.42 9.07
N PHE A 227 11.25 -23.07 8.30
CA PHE A 227 10.70 -24.40 8.66
C PHE A 227 11.80 -25.46 8.75
N TYR A 228 12.69 -25.49 7.75
CA TYR A 228 13.83 -26.42 7.73
C TYR A 228 14.75 -26.24 8.94
N MET A 229 15.07 -24.98 9.29
CA MET A 229 15.92 -24.70 10.42
C MET A 229 15.29 -25.09 11.76
N THR A 230 13.99 -24.83 11.92
CA THR A 230 13.22 -25.18 13.12
C THR A 230 13.12 -26.68 13.26
N ALA A 231 12.77 -27.40 12.21
CA ALA A 231 12.71 -28.87 12.19
C ALA A 231 14.07 -29.46 12.57
N LYS A 232 15.16 -28.99 11.98
CA LYS A 232 16.51 -29.46 12.31
C LYS A 232 16.92 -29.21 13.76
N ARG A 233 16.42 -28.16 14.40
CA ARG A 233 16.66 -27.90 15.82
C ARG A 233 15.84 -28.80 16.72
N ALA A 234 14.54 -28.97 16.39
CA ALA A 234 13.61 -29.77 17.18
C ALA A 234 13.99 -31.28 17.22
N PHE A 235 14.45 -31.78 16.08
CA PHE A 235 14.81 -33.22 15.93
C PHE A 235 16.31 -33.49 16.08
N LYS A 236 17.08 -32.57 16.65
CA LYS A 236 18.46 -32.85 16.99
C LYS A 236 18.50 -33.76 18.24
N PRO A 237 19.11 -34.97 18.19
CA PRO A 237 19.25 -35.77 19.39
C PRO A 237 20.03 -34.97 20.44
N LYS A 238 19.49 -34.91 21.66
CA LYS A 238 20.24 -34.36 22.80
C LYS A 238 21.52 -35.19 22.89
N ARG A 239 22.67 -34.56 22.74
CA ARG A 239 23.94 -35.19 23.06
C ARG A 239 23.90 -35.46 24.56
N ALA A 240 23.90 -36.76 24.93
CA ALA A 240 24.13 -37.20 26.29
C ALA A 240 25.51 -36.75 26.75
#